data_9dfe12943809c0a64b15ae409074cc12
#
_entry.id   9dfe12943809c0a64b15ae409074cc12
#
_cell.length_a   1.000
_cell.length_b   1.000
_cell.length_c   1.000
_cell.angle_alpha   90.00
_cell.angle_beta   90.00
_cell.angle_gamma   90.00
#
_symmetry.space_group_name_H-M   'P 1'
#
loop_
_entity.id
_entity.type
_entity.pdbx_description
1 polymer ?
#
loop_
_entity_poly.entity_id
_entity_poly.type
_entity_poly.pdbx_seq_one_letter_code
_entity_poly.pdbx_strand_id
1 'polypeptide(L)'
;MTEKQLTEFFVEQRVLQPSQAEDVLSEVELNGKTVAQAMIDGGFIDEPSFYETIASGLGTEFIDLSQHEIAPEILRLIPSGLARLHGALPIDMSEASLRMTLVNPFDPHMAEDLRFALGKDIQIVVSPPEQIEELIKQHYGTDATSMEEVLKQLGEAGEALQLRETDGEAVVAAEANATPIIRFVDLILYQAIQDRASDIHFEPFENEFKIRYRVDGALYEMSPPPRHLALPVISRVKVMANMNIAERRLPQDGRIQKHIAGRNVDLRVSTLPTQFGESLVLRVLDRSIVNLDLEALGMPDYIYNFLLEVIERPNGIFIATGPTGSGKTTTLYSCLRKINTIDSKLITAEEPVEYDLEGIVQVPVNEGIGLTFGRILRHFLRQDPDRIMIGETRDLETAQIAIQASLTGHLVFTTLHTNDAPGAITRLIDMGAEPFLISSTLEAVLGQRLLRSICAHCCAPYRPNDTLLAELGISRHDLGEKQFFYGKGCDACNNTGYKGRKGIYELLKITDPIRELINERAPTVTIKQKAIELGMITLRQDGLRSIFAGDTTIEEVLRYT
;
A
#
# COMPACT_ATOMS: atom_id res chain seq x y z
N MET A 1 2.14 19.22 -10.51
CA MET A 1 1.06 19.58 -11.44
C MET A 1 0.23 18.33 -11.68
N THR A 2 -1.11 18.39 -11.64
CA THR A 2 -1.97 17.24 -11.97
C THR A 2 -2.05 17.04 -13.47
N GLU A 3 -2.44 15.84 -13.94
CA GLU A 3 -2.60 15.55 -15.38
C GLU A 3 -3.55 16.55 -16.07
N LYS A 4 -4.65 16.88 -15.39
CA LYS A 4 -5.58 17.90 -15.86
C LYS A 4 -4.94 19.30 -15.98
N GLN A 5 -4.17 19.71 -14.98
CA GLN A 5 -3.46 21.00 -15.02
C GLN A 5 -2.39 21.04 -16.12
N LEU A 6 -1.71 19.92 -16.37
CA LEU A 6 -0.74 19.80 -17.44
C LEU A 6 -1.43 19.91 -18.81
N THR A 7 -2.57 19.26 -19.00
CA THR A 7 -3.34 19.34 -20.24
C THR A 7 -3.91 20.76 -20.45
N GLU A 8 -4.43 21.41 -19.39
CA GLU A 8 -4.87 22.82 -19.43
C GLU A 8 -3.72 23.77 -19.82
N PHE A 9 -2.52 23.53 -19.31
CA PHE A 9 -1.31 24.27 -19.68
C PHE A 9 -1.04 24.20 -21.20
N PHE A 10 -1.14 23.01 -21.84
CA PHE A 10 -0.97 22.89 -23.30
C PHE A 10 -2.08 23.57 -24.10
N VAL A 11 -3.29 23.69 -23.54
CA VAL A 11 -4.37 24.50 -24.14
C VAL A 11 -4.03 26.00 -24.07
N GLU A 12 -3.50 26.48 -22.94
CA GLU A 12 -3.05 27.87 -22.78
C GLU A 12 -1.90 28.22 -23.72
N GLN A 13 -0.97 27.30 -23.94
CA GLN A 13 0.13 27.42 -24.89
C GLN A 13 -0.33 27.27 -26.37
N ARG A 14 -1.63 27.05 -26.62
CA ARG A 14 -2.24 26.88 -27.97
C ARG A 14 -1.71 25.69 -28.77
N VAL A 15 -1.19 24.68 -28.07
CA VAL A 15 -0.76 23.41 -28.69
C VAL A 15 -1.96 22.47 -28.85
N LEU A 16 -2.88 22.48 -27.89
CA LEU A 16 -4.13 21.72 -27.92
C LEU A 16 -5.34 22.65 -28.05
N GLN A 17 -6.39 22.16 -28.73
CA GLN A 17 -7.72 22.76 -28.64
C GLN A 17 -8.45 22.19 -27.42
N PRO A 18 -9.43 22.90 -26.81
CA PRO A 18 -10.16 22.40 -25.66
C PRO A 18 -10.82 21.02 -25.85
N SER A 19 -11.33 20.73 -27.05
CA SER A 19 -11.90 19.41 -27.39
C SER A 19 -10.85 18.30 -27.43
N GLN A 20 -9.64 18.60 -27.89
CA GLN A 20 -8.53 17.64 -27.93
C GLN A 20 -7.99 17.36 -26.52
N ALA A 21 -8.09 18.33 -25.62
CA ALA A 21 -7.70 18.14 -24.22
C ALA A 21 -8.60 17.11 -23.51
N GLU A 22 -9.90 17.09 -23.83
CA GLU A 22 -10.83 16.07 -23.32
C GLU A 22 -10.49 14.67 -23.86
N ASP A 23 -10.10 14.57 -25.14
CA ASP A 23 -9.69 13.30 -25.76
C ASP A 23 -8.40 12.76 -25.11
N VAL A 24 -7.41 13.63 -24.87
CA VAL A 24 -6.15 13.27 -24.18
C VAL A 24 -6.42 12.79 -22.76
N LEU A 25 -7.24 13.49 -21.98
CA LEU A 25 -7.59 13.09 -20.61
C LEU A 25 -8.34 11.76 -20.60
N SER A 26 -9.25 11.54 -21.56
CA SER A 26 -9.95 10.26 -21.69
C SER A 26 -8.99 9.09 -21.99
N GLU A 27 -7.97 9.32 -22.84
CA GLU A 27 -6.93 8.31 -23.11
C GLU A 27 -6.06 8.00 -21.88
N VAL A 28 -5.72 9.02 -21.09
CA VAL A 28 -4.99 8.87 -19.83
C VAL A 28 -5.80 8.03 -18.83
N GLU A 29 -7.09 8.34 -18.64
CA GLU A 29 -7.97 7.63 -17.72
C GLU A 29 -8.27 6.18 -18.14
N LEU A 30 -8.51 5.93 -19.44
CA LEU A 30 -8.89 4.61 -19.95
C LEU A 30 -7.71 3.65 -20.11
N ASN A 31 -6.56 4.17 -20.55
CA ASN A 31 -5.42 3.34 -20.96
C ASN A 31 -4.22 3.41 -19.98
N GLY A 32 -4.29 4.25 -18.93
CA GLY A 32 -3.21 4.44 -17.95
C GLY A 32 -1.93 5.03 -18.55
N LYS A 33 -2.03 5.73 -19.71
CA LYS A 33 -0.91 6.43 -20.35
C LYS A 33 -0.60 7.73 -19.61
N THR A 34 0.64 8.22 -19.72
CA THR A 34 0.96 9.59 -19.29
C THR A 34 0.39 10.60 -20.29
N VAL A 35 0.19 11.86 -19.86
CA VAL A 35 -0.25 12.95 -20.75
C VAL A 35 0.71 13.09 -21.94
N ALA A 36 2.03 12.97 -21.71
CA ALA A 36 3.04 12.99 -22.76
C ALA A 36 2.79 11.89 -23.80
N GLN A 37 2.65 10.64 -23.37
CA GLN A 37 2.39 9.50 -24.25
C GLN A 37 1.08 9.65 -25.02
N ALA A 38 0.00 10.09 -24.35
CA ALA A 38 -1.29 10.30 -24.99
C ALA A 38 -1.24 11.40 -26.07
N MET A 39 -0.49 12.48 -25.83
CA MET A 39 -0.32 13.56 -26.80
C MET A 39 0.57 13.17 -27.98
N ILE A 40 1.66 12.43 -27.75
CA ILE A 40 2.59 11.99 -28.78
C ILE A 40 1.95 10.91 -29.65
N ASP A 41 1.35 9.87 -29.04
CA ASP A 41 0.67 8.78 -29.75
C ASP A 41 -0.54 9.28 -30.55
N GLY A 42 -1.26 10.28 -30.01
CA GLY A 42 -2.37 10.96 -30.68
C GLY A 42 -1.93 11.87 -31.84
N GLY A 43 -0.64 12.07 -32.05
CA GLY A 43 -0.06 12.90 -33.12
C GLY A 43 -0.31 14.40 -32.92
N PHE A 44 -0.62 14.86 -31.71
CA PHE A 44 -0.85 16.27 -31.41
C PHE A 44 0.46 17.07 -31.34
N ILE A 45 1.55 16.41 -30.90
CA ILE A 45 2.87 17.01 -30.76
C ILE A 45 3.95 15.92 -30.86
N ASP A 46 5.15 16.24 -31.30
CA ASP A 46 6.30 15.36 -31.20
C ASP A 46 7.00 15.51 -29.84
N GLU A 47 7.79 14.50 -29.44
CA GLU A 47 8.43 14.45 -28.15
C GLU A 47 9.35 15.64 -27.84
N PRO A 48 10.25 16.09 -28.73
CA PRO A 48 11.07 17.28 -28.48
C PRO A 48 10.23 18.54 -28.27
N SER A 49 9.24 18.79 -29.14
CA SER A 49 8.36 19.95 -29.03
C SER A 49 7.51 19.95 -27.76
N PHE A 50 7.15 18.76 -27.23
CA PHE A 50 6.45 18.62 -25.97
C PHE A 50 7.29 19.18 -24.80
N TYR A 51 8.56 18.76 -24.70
CA TYR A 51 9.44 19.23 -23.63
C TYR A 51 9.94 20.67 -23.84
N GLU A 52 10.11 21.11 -25.09
CA GLU A 52 10.38 22.52 -25.40
C GLU A 52 9.24 23.45 -24.96
N THR A 53 8.00 23.02 -25.14
CA THR A 53 6.82 23.77 -24.67
C THR A 53 6.81 23.89 -23.15
N ILE A 54 7.13 22.82 -22.44
CA ILE A 54 7.25 22.82 -20.98
C ILE A 54 8.39 23.77 -20.55
N ALA A 55 9.55 23.67 -21.17
CA ALA A 55 10.69 24.51 -20.85
C ALA A 55 10.38 26.00 -21.06
N SER A 56 9.72 26.33 -22.17
CA SER A 56 9.28 27.69 -22.46
C SER A 56 8.30 28.22 -21.41
N GLY A 57 7.35 27.40 -20.98
CA GLY A 57 6.38 27.77 -19.95
C GLY A 57 6.99 27.95 -18.56
N LEU A 58 8.06 27.24 -18.26
CA LEU A 58 8.84 27.39 -17.02
C LEU A 58 9.91 28.51 -17.12
N GLY A 59 10.08 29.14 -18.28
CA GLY A 59 11.10 30.16 -18.51
C GLY A 59 12.52 29.61 -18.49
N THR A 60 12.72 28.37 -18.94
CA THR A 60 14.00 27.66 -18.96
C THR A 60 14.27 27.01 -20.31
N GLU A 61 15.34 26.24 -20.42
CA GLU A 61 15.79 25.60 -21.67
C GLU A 61 15.44 24.10 -21.67
N PHE A 62 15.20 23.56 -22.85
CA PHE A 62 15.15 22.13 -23.11
C PHE A 62 16.54 21.61 -23.48
N ILE A 63 16.95 20.47 -22.92
CA ILE A 63 18.20 19.78 -23.23
C ILE A 63 17.92 18.31 -23.52
N ASP A 64 18.31 17.86 -24.72
CA ASP A 64 18.32 16.44 -25.05
C ASP A 64 19.59 15.78 -24.51
N LEU A 65 19.41 14.91 -23.51
CA LEU A 65 20.52 14.25 -22.82
C LEU A 65 21.13 13.10 -23.63
N SER A 66 20.46 12.61 -24.68
CA SER A 66 20.99 11.52 -25.52
C SER A 66 22.29 11.89 -26.24
N GLN A 67 22.55 13.17 -26.42
CA GLN A 67 23.75 13.70 -27.08
C GLN A 67 24.65 14.55 -26.16
N HIS A 68 24.33 14.59 -24.86
CA HIS A 68 25.01 15.43 -23.89
C HIS A 68 25.94 14.63 -22.98
N GLU A 69 27.26 14.85 -23.09
CA GLU A 69 28.24 14.25 -22.17
C GLU A 69 28.40 15.10 -20.91
N ILE A 70 28.07 14.54 -19.75
CA ILE A 70 28.21 15.21 -18.46
C ILE A 70 29.61 14.92 -17.90
N ALA A 71 30.35 15.98 -17.59
CA ALA A 71 31.67 15.84 -17.03
C ALA A 71 31.64 15.13 -15.64
N PRO A 72 32.56 14.16 -15.36
CA PRO A 72 32.57 13.47 -14.08
C PRO A 72 32.70 14.38 -12.85
N GLU A 73 33.27 15.56 -13.02
CA GLU A 73 33.40 16.56 -11.97
C GLU A 73 32.04 17.18 -11.59
N ILE A 74 31.15 17.34 -12.56
CA ILE A 74 29.79 17.85 -12.35
C ILE A 74 28.93 16.79 -11.66
N LEU A 75 29.03 15.54 -12.08
CA LEU A 75 28.32 14.42 -11.44
C LEU A 75 28.66 14.27 -9.95
N ARG A 76 29.90 14.57 -9.56
CA ARG A 76 30.34 14.53 -8.15
C ARG A 76 29.80 15.67 -7.28
N LEU A 77 29.23 16.71 -7.88
CA LEU A 77 28.64 17.82 -7.12
C LEU A 77 27.35 17.42 -6.40
N ILE A 78 26.69 16.36 -6.87
CA ILE A 78 25.50 15.83 -6.23
C ILE A 78 25.83 14.44 -5.65
N PRO A 79 25.56 14.20 -4.37
CA PRO A 79 25.60 12.85 -3.79
C PRO A 79 24.61 11.93 -4.51
N SER A 80 25.03 10.68 -4.74
CA SER A 80 24.24 9.66 -5.45
C SER A 80 22.83 9.46 -4.85
N GLY A 81 22.72 9.51 -3.51
CA GLY A 81 21.44 9.42 -2.80
C GLY A 81 20.49 10.59 -3.09
N LEU A 82 21.02 11.83 -3.22
CA LEU A 82 20.21 13.00 -3.58
C LEU A 82 19.78 12.98 -5.04
N ALA A 83 20.69 12.60 -5.94
CA ALA A 83 20.38 12.46 -7.36
C ALA A 83 19.18 11.53 -7.59
N ARG A 84 19.16 10.39 -6.90
CA ARG A 84 18.07 9.41 -7.00
C ARG A 84 16.82 9.80 -6.22
N LEU A 85 16.98 10.31 -4.99
CA LEU A 85 15.85 10.72 -4.16
C LEU A 85 14.96 11.76 -4.84
N HIS A 86 15.61 12.74 -5.50
CA HIS A 86 14.91 13.84 -6.17
C HIS A 86 14.76 13.63 -7.68
N GLY A 87 15.24 12.50 -8.24
CA GLY A 87 15.28 12.31 -9.68
C GLY A 87 16.02 13.46 -10.38
N ALA A 88 17.16 13.89 -9.80
CA ALA A 88 17.87 15.09 -10.17
C ALA A 88 19.23 14.75 -10.78
N LEU A 89 19.52 15.27 -11.97
CA LEU A 89 20.78 15.06 -12.67
C LEU A 89 21.47 16.43 -12.93
N PRO A 90 22.70 16.64 -12.48
CA PRO A 90 23.45 17.86 -12.80
C PRO A 90 23.92 17.79 -14.25
N ILE A 91 23.81 18.88 -14.97
CA ILE A 91 24.19 18.98 -16.39
C ILE A 91 25.53 19.69 -16.54
N ASP A 92 25.61 20.90 -16.05
CA ASP A 92 26.82 21.71 -16.07
C ASP A 92 26.78 22.75 -14.93
N MET A 93 27.87 23.52 -14.81
CA MET A 93 28.00 24.60 -13.85
C MET A 93 28.32 25.91 -14.55
N SER A 94 27.41 26.87 -14.45
CA SER A 94 27.63 28.26 -14.84
C SER A 94 28.38 29.01 -13.70
N GLU A 95 28.85 30.22 -13.94
CA GLU A 95 29.69 30.99 -12.99
C GLU A 95 29.08 31.12 -11.58
N ALA A 96 27.76 31.06 -11.41
CA ALA A 96 27.07 31.24 -10.14
C ALA A 96 26.05 30.13 -9.82
N SER A 97 25.60 29.33 -10.79
CA SER A 97 24.53 28.35 -10.60
C SER A 97 24.86 26.98 -11.19
N LEU A 98 24.36 25.93 -10.53
CA LEU A 98 24.41 24.56 -11.01
C LEU A 98 23.15 24.32 -11.86
N ARG A 99 23.33 24.02 -13.15
CA ARG A 99 22.23 23.64 -14.03
C ARG A 99 21.91 22.16 -13.84
N MET A 100 20.64 21.88 -13.61
CA MET A 100 20.16 20.54 -13.29
C MET A 100 18.85 20.24 -14.00
N THR A 101 18.66 18.99 -14.35
CA THR A 101 17.35 18.50 -14.78
C THR A 101 16.70 17.66 -13.71
N LEU A 102 15.37 17.70 -13.66
CA LEU A 102 14.54 16.97 -12.72
C LEU A 102 13.51 16.12 -13.47
N VAL A 103 13.24 14.91 -12.97
CA VAL A 103 12.16 14.05 -13.49
C VAL A 103 10.80 14.76 -13.42
N ASN A 104 10.59 15.57 -12.36
CA ASN A 104 9.41 16.43 -12.25
C ASN A 104 9.83 17.90 -12.10
N PRO A 105 9.93 18.65 -13.19
CA PRO A 105 10.39 20.05 -13.18
C PRO A 105 9.35 21.02 -12.59
N PHE A 106 8.10 20.58 -12.36
CA PHE A 106 7.03 21.42 -11.84
C PHE A 106 6.95 21.46 -10.31
N ASP A 107 7.78 20.72 -9.59
CA ASP A 107 7.78 20.72 -8.13
C ASP A 107 8.74 21.78 -7.58
N PRO A 108 8.21 22.90 -7.05
CA PRO A 108 9.06 23.99 -6.52
C PRO A 108 9.83 23.57 -5.26
N HIS A 109 9.30 22.61 -4.48
CA HIS A 109 9.95 22.13 -3.27
C HIS A 109 11.23 21.35 -3.58
N MET A 110 11.26 20.58 -4.68
CA MET A 110 12.47 19.87 -5.09
C MET A 110 13.65 20.81 -5.34
N ALA A 111 13.41 21.92 -6.02
CA ALA A 111 14.47 22.90 -6.28
C ALA A 111 14.98 23.57 -5.00
N GLU A 112 14.09 23.88 -4.06
CA GLU A 112 14.44 24.47 -2.76
C GLU A 112 15.21 23.46 -1.89
N ASP A 113 14.77 22.21 -1.83
CA ASP A 113 15.45 21.14 -1.09
C ASP A 113 16.86 20.90 -1.62
N LEU A 114 17.03 20.90 -2.94
CA LEU A 114 18.34 20.74 -3.57
C LEU A 114 19.24 21.97 -3.35
N ARG A 115 18.71 23.20 -3.40
CA ARG A 115 19.46 24.43 -3.04
C ARG A 115 19.96 24.35 -1.61
N PHE A 116 19.09 23.96 -0.68
CA PHE A 116 19.45 23.85 0.72
C PHE A 116 20.49 22.73 0.94
N ALA A 117 20.31 21.58 0.31
CA ALA A 117 21.20 20.43 0.47
C ALA A 117 22.58 20.63 -0.14
N LEU A 118 22.68 21.35 -1.27
CA LEU A 118 23.93 21.56 -2.01
C LEU A 118 24.62 22.89 -1.65
N GLY A 119 23.90 23.82 -1.01
CA GLY A 119 24.42 25.17 -0.72
C GLY A 119 24.77 25.98 -1.96
N LYS A 120 24.13 25.68 -3.10
CA LYS A 120 24.38 26.31 -4.41
C LYS A 120 23.08 26.85 -5.00
N ASP A 121 23.18 27.88 -5.83
CA ASP A 121 22.05 28.31 -6.61
C ASP A 121 21.79 27.29 -7.75
N ILE A 122 20.52 26.95 -7.96
CA ILE A 122 20.13 25.90 -8.90
C ILE A 122 19.25 26.50 -9.98
N GLN A 123 19.62 26.23 -11.22
CA GLN A 123 18.84 26.53 -12.40
C GLN A 123 18.28 25.22 -12.98
N ILE A 124 16.96 25.08 -13.01
CA ILE A 124 16.32 23.90 -13.57
C ILE A 124 16.30 24.02 -15.08
N VAL A 125 16.62 22.93 -15.77
CA VAL A 125 16.42 22.71 -17.20
C VAL A 125 15.52 21.51 -17.43
N VAL A 126 14.85 21.43 -18.56
CA VAL A 126 13.89 20.37 -18.87
C VAL A 126 14.53 19.33 -19.78
N SER A 127 14.33 18.05 -19.47
CA SER A 127 14.74 16.90 -20.29
C SER A 127 13.71 15.77 -20.17
N PRO A 128 13.65 14.81 -21.10
CA PRO A 128 12.77 13.66 -21.00
C PRO A 128 13.05 12.84 -19.73
N PRO A 129 12.03 12.47 -18.94
CA PRO A 129 12.21 11.72 -17.69
C PRO A 129 12.96 10.40 -17.86
N GLU A 130 12.70 9.67 -18.95
CA GLU A 130 13.34 8.39 -19.24
C GLU A 130 14.86 8.55 -19.42
N GLN A 131 15.30 9.61 -20.09
CA GLN A 131 16.74 9.92 -20.28
C GLN A 131 17.40 10.28 -18.94
N ILE A 132 16.69 11.02 -18.08
CA ILE A 132 17.19 11.40 -16.74
C ILE A 132 17.38 10.14 -15.89
N GLU A 133 16.37 9.27 -15.83
CA GLU A 133 16.40 8.04 -15.03
C GLU A 133 17.50 7.08 -15.51
N GLU A 134 17.67 6.93 -16.82
CA GLU A 134 18.71 6.07 -17.39
C GLU A 134 20.11 6.58 -17.03
N LEU A 135 20.38 7.87 -17.15
CA LEU A 135 21.66 8.46 -16.80
C LEU A 135 21.92 8.47 -15.29
N ILE A 136 20.89 8.69 -14.47
CA ILE A 136 21.02 8.53 -13.00
C ILE A 136 21.43 7.09 -12.67
N LYS A 137 20.80 6.09 -13.26
CA LYS A 137 21.14 4.68 -13.07
C LYS A 137 22.55 4.35 -13.54
N GLN A 138 22.95 4.90 -14.69
CA GLN A 138 24.28 4.69 -15.28
C GLN A 138 25.40 5.31 -14.44
N HIS A 139 25.23 6.53 -13.97
CA HIS A 139 26.30 7.30 -13.32
C HIS A 139 26.34 7.16 -11.80
N TYR A 140 25.19 6.95 -11.16
CA TYR A 140 25.07 6.88 -9.69
C TYR A 140 24.79 5.46 -9.15
N GLY A 141 24.69 4.45 -10.03
CA GLY A 141 24.53 3.04 -9.64
C GLY A 141 23.14 2.69 -9.11
N THR A 142 23.05 1.53 -8.41
CA THR A 142 21.80 1.03 -7.80
C THR A 142 21.65 1.47 -6.35
N ASP A 143 20.44 1.38 -5.79
CA ASP A 143 20.09 1.85 -4.44
C ASP A 143 20.97 1.29 -3.30
N ALA A 144 21.49 0.06 -3.43
CA ALA A 144 22.38 -0.55 -2.44
C ALA A 144 23.67 0.24 -2.19
N THR A 145 24.28 0.76 -3.27
CA THR A 145 25.55 1.52 -3.19
C THR A 145 25.37 2.85 -2.45
N SER A 146 24.20 3.50 -2.56
CA SER A 146 23.96 4.77 -1.87
C SER A 146 23.69 4.62 -0.38
N MET A 147 23.08 3.50 0.03
CA MET A 147 22.88 3.20 1.45
C MET A 147 24.22 2.99 2.17
N GLU A 148 25.13 2.22 1.55
CA GLU A 148 26.49 2.00 2.09
C GLU A 148 27.29 3.29 2.19
N GLU A 149 27.21 4.18 1.21
CA GLU A 149 27.87 5.47 1.22
C GLU A 149 27.34 6.38 2.34
N VAL A 150 26.02 6.45 2.54
CA VAL A 150 25.41 7.23 3.63
C VAL A 150 25.76 6.64 4.99
N LEU A 151 25.74 5.31 5.14
CA LEU A 151 26.14 4.62 6.37
C LEU A 151 27.62 4.86 6.69
N LYS A 152 28.50 4.91 5.69
CA LYS A 152 29.91 5.24 5.87
C LYS A 152 30.11 6.68 6.34
N GLN A 153 29.42 7.65 5.72
CA GLN A 153 29.44 9.05 6.16
C GLN A 153 28.92 9.23 7.60
N LEU A 154 27.88 8.47 7.97
CA LEU A 154 27.33 8.47 9.33
C LEU A 154 28.28 7.81 10.34
N GLY A 155 29.02 6.77 9.94
CA GLY A 155 30.06 6.15 10.78
C GLY A 155 31.21 7.12 11.08
N GLU A 156 31.70 7.82 10.06
CA GLU A 156 32.76 8.84 10.19
C GLU A 156 32.29 10.05 11.01
N ALA A 157 31.03 10.50 10.86
CA ALA A 157 30.44 11.55 11.67
C ALA A 157 30.20 11.14 13.13
N GLY A 158 29.87 9.86 13.37
CA GLY A 158 29.60 9.30 14.70
C GLY A 158 30.84 9.23 15.58
N GLU A 159 32.02 8.96 15.02
CA GLU A 159 33.29 9.03 15.77
C GLU A 159 33.61 10.46 16.25
N ALA A 160 33.21 11.47 15.49
CA ALA A 160 33.38 12.88 15.88
C ALA A 160 32.34 13.32 16.95
N LEU A 161 31.19 12.68 17.04
CA LEU A 161 30.09 12.97 17.98
C LEU A 161 30.24 12.26 19.33
N GLN A 162 30.88 11.09 19.41
CA GLN A 162 31.14 10.37 20.66
C GLN A 162 32.03 11.14 21.64
N LEU A 163 32.68 12.24 21.20
CA LEU A 163 33.48 13.13 22.05
C LEU A 163 32.67 14.21 22.80
N ARG A 164 31.33 14.22 22.67
CA ARG A 164 30.45 15.20 23.34
C ARG A 164 29.33 14.50 24.11
N GLU A 165 29.68 13.71 25.12
CA GLU A 165 28.73 13.30 26.16
C GLU A 165 28.32 14.51 27.00
N THR A 166 27.29 15.23 26.61
CA THR A 166 26.55 16.15 27.49
C THR A 166 25.06 15.92 27.25
N ASP A 167 24.42 15.34 28.25
CA ASP A 167 23.00 15.13 28.34
C ASP A 167 22.21 16.45 28.23
N GLY A 168 21.50 16.64 27.10
CA GLY A 168 20.59 17.77 26.94
C GLY A 168 19.63 17.56 25.79
N GLU A 169 18.32 17.77 26.02
CA GLU A 169 17.26 17.69 25.00
C GLU A 169 17.58 18.49 23.73
N ALA A 170 18.28 19.63 23.89
CA ALA A 170 18.72 20.48 22.79
C ALA A 170 19.76 19.79 21.87
N VAL A 171 20.59 18.90 22.41
CA VAL A 171 21.61 18.16 21.64
C VAL A 171 20.93 17.09 20.79
N VAL A 172 19.96 16.35 21.34
CA VAL A 172 19.21 15.32 20.62
C VAL A 172 18.37 15.93 19.49
N ALA A 173 17.75 17.09 19.72
CA ALA A 173 17.02 17.82 18.69
C ALA A 173 17.94 18.35 17.59
N ALA A 174 19.16 18.79 17.93
CA ALA A 174 20.16 19.23 16.96
C ALA A 174 20.69 18.03 16.12
N GLU A 175 20.94 16.89 16.76
CA GLU A 175 21.36 15.66 16.07
C GLU A 175 20.27 15.12 15.14
N ALA A 176 19.01 15.13 15.57
CA ALA A 176 17.87 14.72 14.75
C ALA A 176 17.70 15.58 13.48
N ASN A 177 18.17 16.82 13.52
CA ASN A 177 18.15 17.75 12.38
C ASN A 177 19.51 17.83 11.65
N ALA A 178 20.48 16.99 12.00
CA ALA A 178 21.73 16.90 11.26
C ALA A 178 21.47 16.38 9.83
N THR A 179 22.06 17.02 8.83
CA THR A 179 21.86 16.69 7.41
C THR A 179 22.06 15.21 7.09
N PRO A 180 23.06 14.47 7.65
CA PRO A 180 23.20 13.03 7.39
C PRO A 180 22.04 12.19 7.92
N ILE A 181 21.47 12.53 9.08
CA ILE A 181 20.32 11.82 9.67
C ILE A 181 19.06 12.04 8.83
N ILE A 182 18.83 13.27 8.38
CA ILE A 182 17.71 13.61 7.50
C ILE A 182 17.79 12.77 6.22
N ARG A 183 18.95 12.77 5.56
CA ARG A 183 19.19 11.99 4.33
C ARG A 183 18.99 10.49 4.55
N PHE A 184 19.46 9.97 5.67
CA PHE A 184 19.32 8.56 6.00
C PHE A 184 17.85 8.16 6.17
N VAL A 185 17.07 8.93 6.92
CA VAL A 185 15.63 8.68 7.09
C VAL A 185 14.89 8.79 5.75
N ASP A 186 15.20 9.82 4.96
CA ASP A 186 14.56 10.02 3.66
C ASP A 186 14.87 8.87 2.68
N LEU A 187 16.11 8.35 2.70
CA LEU A 187 16.49 7.19 1.89
C LEU A 187 15.77 5.92 2.33
N ILE A 188 15.62 5.69 3.65
CA ILE A 188 14.84 4.55 4.17
C ILE A 188 13.38 4.63 3.70
N LEU A 189 12.77 5.81 3.80
CA LEU A 189 11.39 6.01 3.35
C LEU A 189 11.25 5.81 1.84
N TYR A 190 12.18 6.36 1.06
CA TYR A 190 12.23 6.19 -0.38
C TYR A 190 12.31 4.71 -0.77
N GLN A 191 13.27 3.97 -0.21
CA GLN A 191 13.46 2.55 -0.47
C GLN A 191 12.22 1.73 -0.10
N ALA A 192 11.64 1.99 1.07
CA ALA A 192 10.43 1.31 1.51
C ALA A 192 9.25 1.50 0.54
N ILE A 193 9.10 2.70 -0.02
CA ILE A 193 8.05 3.00 -1.00
C ILE A 193 8.32 2.35 -2.35
N GLN A 194 9.57 2.34 -2.82
CA GLN A 194 9.97 1.63 -4.03
C GLN A 194 9.72 0.11 -3.90
N ASP A 195 10.06 -0.47 -2.75
CA ASP A 195 9.83 -1.89 -2.45
C ASP A 195 8.36 -2.20 -2.13
N ARG A 196 7.46 -1.21 -2.16
CA ARG A 196 6.04 -1.33 -1.81
C ARG A 196 5.82 -1.91 -0.40
N ALA A 197 6.64 -1.50 0.54
CA ALA A 197 6.50 -1.91 1.93
C ALA A 197 5.19 -1.40 2.53
N SER A 198 4.50 -2.24 3.28
CA SER A 198 3.31 -1.87 4.05
C SER A 198 3.66 -1.22 5.39
N ASP A 199 4.76 -1.65 6.00
CA ASP A 199 5.22 -1.12 7.29
C ASP A 199 6.75 -1.03 7.31
N ILE A 200 7.28 -0.03 8.03
CA ILE A 200 8.71 0.17 8.30
C ILE A 200 8.90 0.10 9.80
N HIS A 201 9.78 -0.76 10.26
CA HIS A 201 10.07 -0.98 11.67
C HIS A 201 11.46 -0.48 12.02
N PHE A 202 11.57 0.34 13.05
CA PHE A 202 12.81 0.79 13.66
C PHE A 202 12.89 0.21 15.07
N GLU A 203 13.82 -0.70 15.30
CA GLU A 203 13.84 -1.53 16.49
C GLU A 203 15.22 -1.52 17.16
N PRO A 204 15.38 -0.76 18.25
CA PRO A 204 16.62 -0.81 19.05
C PRO A 204 16.67 -2.07 19.92
N PHE A 205 17.79 -2.78 19.85
CA PHE A 205 18.15 -3.91 20.70
C PHE A 205 19.38 -3.58 21.55
N GLU A 206 19.81 -4.51 22.40
CA GLU A 206 20.96 -4.29 23.30
C GLU A 206 22.24 -3.92 22.56
N ASN A 207 22.57 -4.62 21.47
CA ASN A 207 23.82 -4.46 20.73
C ASN A 207 23.63 -4.01 19.28
N GLU A 208 22.41 -3.91 18.79
CA GLU A 208 22.12 -3.62 17.40
C GLU A 208 20.89 -2.71 17.26
N PHE A 209 20.82 -2.02 16.12
CA PHE A 209 19.63 -1.27 15.71
C PHE A 209 19.15 -1.87 14.40
N LYS A 210 17.94 -2.44 14.40
CA LYS A 210 17.36 -3.09 13.21
C LYS A 210 16.36 -2.18 12.53
N ILE A 211 16.45 -2.14 11.21
CA ILE A 211 15.45 -1.54 10.35
C ILE A 211 14.90 -2.66 9.47
N ARG A 212 13.57 -2.86 9.52
CA ARG A 212 12.92 -3.94 8.77
C ARG A 212 11.74 -3.39 7.97
N TYR A 213 11.61 -3.86 6.75
CA TYR A 213 10.45 -3.59 5.89
C TYR A 213 9.51 -4.77 5.88
N ARG A 214 8.21 -4.50 5.95
CA ARG A 214 7.20 -5.52 5.66
C ARG A 214 6.77 -5.38 4.21
N VAL A 215 7.19 -6.30 3.37
CA VAL A 215 6.82 -6.35 1.94
C VAL A 215 6.01 -7.63 1.72
N ASP A 216 4.85 -7.52 1.09
CA ASP A 216 3.94 -8.64 0.84
C ASP A 216 3.64 -9.51 2.09
N GLY A 217 3.57 -8.87 3.27
CA GLY A 217 3.27 -9.51 4.55
C GLY A 217 4.48 -10.11 5.28
N ALA A 218 5.65 -10.24 4.65
CA ALA A 218 6.87 -10.74 5.27
C ALA A 218 7.81 -9.59 5.69
N LEU A 219 8.53 -9.77 6.81
CA LEU A 219 9.55 -8.83 7.27
C LEU A 219 10.90 -9.16 6.65
N TYR A 220 11.55 -8.16 6.09
CA TYR A 220 12.92 -8.20 5.56
C TYR A 220 13.79 -7.21 6.31
N GLU A 221 14.97 -7.65 6.74
CA GLU A 221 15.94 -6.81 7.44
C GLU A 221 16.82 -6.10 6.41
N MET A 222 17.01 -4.80 6.62
CA MET A 222 18.02 -4.02 5.90
C MET A 222 19.40 -4.21 6.52
N SER A 223 20.47 -3.81 5.80
CA SER A 223 21.80 -3.74 6.40
C SER A 223 21.73 -2.92 7.70
N PRO A 224 22.10 -3.51 8.85
CA PRO A 224 21.90 -2.86 10.14
C PRO A 224 22.76 -1.61 10.26
N PRO A 225 22.16 -0.44 10.54
CA PRO A 225 22.92 0.76 10.80
C PRO A 225 23.62 0.68 12.16
N PRO A 226 24.69 1.48 12.40
CA PRO A 226 25.34 1.57 13.70
C PRO A 226 24.34 1.89 14.82
N ARG A 227 24.47 1.20 15.97
CA ARG A 227 23.51 1.29 17.09
C ARG A 227 23.31 2.72 17.61
N HIS A 228 24.36 3.54 17.64
CA HIS A 228 24.29 4.92 18.13
C HIS A 228 23.34 5.81 17.31
N LEU A 229 22.99 5.43 16.09
CA LEU A 229 22.04 6.15 15.24
C LEU A 229 20.57 5.92 15.64
N ALA A 230 20.28 4.96 16.51
CA ALA A 230 18.88 4.64 16.88
C ALA A 230 18.16 5.87 17.44
N LEU A 231 18.74 6.56 18.41
CA LEU A 231 18.12 7.71 19.05
C LEU A 231 17.93 8.90 18.10
N PRO A 232 18.94 9.36 17.34
CA PRO A 232 18.78 10.44 16.36
C PRO A 232 17.75 10.12 15.27
N VAL A 233 17.74 8.89 14.73
CA VAL A 233 16.81 8.45 13.69
C VAL A 233 15.37 8.45 14.21
N ILE A 234 15.12 7.84 15.38
CA ILE A 234 13.80 7.80 16.01
C ILE A 234 13.31 9.21 16.33
N SER A 235 14.19 10.07 16.87
CA SER A 235 13.86 11.46 17.15
C SER A 235 13.50 12.23 15.87
N ARG A 236 14.22 12.01 14.77
CA ARG A 236 13.90 12.62 13.47
C ARG A 236 12.52 12.22 12.99
N VAL A 237 12.17 10.93 13.07
CA VAL A 237 10.83 10.46 12.67
C VAL A 237 9.74 11.05 13.57
N LYS A 238 9.98 11.17 14.89
CA LYS A 238 9.06 11.84 15.84
C LYS A 238 8.85 13.31 15.48
N VAL A 239 9.91 14.04 15.09
CA VAL A 239 9.79 15.44 14.59
C VAL A 239 8.90 15.50 13.36
N MET A 240 9.14 14.63 12.36
CA MET A 240 8.37 14.58 11.14
C MET A 240 6.89 14.24 11.40
N ALA A 241 6.61 13.47 12.44
CA ALA A 241 5.26 13.04 12.84
C ALA A 241 4.57 14.00 13.83
N ASN A 242 5.18 15.14 14.15
CA ASN A 242 4.71 16.11 15.16
C ASN A 242 4.51 15.49 16.56
N MET A 243 5.38 14.55 16.94
CA MET A 243 5.38 13.90 18.25
C MET A 243 6.33 14.62 19.24
N ASN A 244 6.11 14.39 20.54
CA ASN A 244 6.98 14.93 21.58
C ASN A 244 8.30 14.13 21.67
N ILE A 245 9.43 14.76 21.35
CA ILE A 245 10.76 14.14 21.37
C ILE A 245 11.26 13.90 22.81
N ALA A 246 10.86 14.77 23.74
CA ALA A 246 11.29 14.70 25.14
C ALA A 246 10.60 13.55 25.90
N GLU A 247 9.36 13.20 25.54
CA GLU A 247 8.66 12.07 26.17
C GLU A 247 9.00 10.75 25.46
N ARG A 248 9.66 9.85 26.20
CA ARG A 248 10.15 8.55 25.72
C ARG A 248 9.63 7.36 26.51
N ARG A 249 8.80 7.62 27.53
CA ARG A 249 8.29 6.63 28.50
C ARG A 249 6.86 6.22 28.20
N LEU A 250 6.16 6.97 27.34
CA LEU A 250 4.77 6.73 26.97
C LEU A 250 4.66 6.47 25.48
N PRO A 251 3.77 5.58 25.03
CA PRO A 251 3.45 5.41 23.63
C PRO A 251 2.92 6.72 23.03
N GLN A 252 3.23 6.96 21.77
CA GLN A 252 2.74 8.12 21.03
C GLN A 252 2.35 7.68 19.61
N ASP A 253 1.33 8.32 19.07
CA ASP A 253 0.89 8.16 17.69
C ASP A 253 1.00 9.49 16.95
N GLY A 254 1.35 9.43 15.67
CA GLY A 254 1.50 10.60 14.83
C GLY A 254 1.30 10.28 13.36
N ARG A 255 1.44 11.29 12.51
CA ARG A 255 1.21 11.19 11.08
C ARG A 255 2.22 12.01 10.31
N ILE A 256 2.74 11.46 9.21
CA ILE A 256 3.61 12.15 8.27
C ILE A 256 2.93 12.14 6.91
N GLN A 257 2.78 13.31 6.31
CA GLN A 257 2.39 13.46 4.91
C GLN A 257 3.59 14.00 4.14
N LYS A 258 4.06 13.24 3.17
CA LYS A 258 5.25 13.61 2.39
C LYS A 258 5.10 13.17 0.94
N HIS A 259 5.63 13.98 0.04
CA HIS A 259 5.81 13.61 -1.35
C HIS A 259 7.13 12.85 -1.49
N ILE A 260 7.07 11.58 -1.89
CA ILE A 260 8.24 10.68 -1.99
C ILE A 260 8.14 9.87 -3.28
N ALA A 261 9.23 9.80 -4.04
CA ALA A 261 9.28 9.04 -5.30
C ALA A 261 8.15 9.41 -6.29
N GLY A 262 7.80 10.70 -6.39
CA GLY A 262 6.72 11.17 -7.27
C GLY A 262 5.29 10.90 -6.76
N ARG A 263 5.13 10.43 -5.52
CA ARG A 263 3.83 10.03 -4.93
C ARG A 263 3.55 10.76 -3.63
N ASN A 264 2.31 11.10 -3.38
CA ASN A 264 1.86 11.60 -2.08
C ASN A 264 1.60 10.42 -1.14
N VAL A 265 2.46 10.26 -0.15
CA VAL A 265 2.41 9.16 0.80
C VAL A 265 1.99 9.68 2.17
N ASP A 266 1.09 8.94 2.80
CA ASP A 266 0.63 9.17 4.17
C ASP A 266 1.19 8.06 5.06
N LEU A 267 1.94 8.42 6.10
CA LEU A 267 2.54 7.47 7.02
C LEU A 267 1.92 7.64 8.40
N ARG A 268 1.32 6.58 8.93
CA ARG A 268 0.90 6.52 10.34
C ARG A 268 2.06 6.01 11.16
N VAL A 269 2.43 6.75 12.19
CA VAL A 269 3.60 6.48 13.02
C VAL A 269 3.15 6.15 14.42
N SER A 270 3.66 5.04 14.97
CA SER A 270 3.42 4.67 16.37
C SER A 270 4.73 4.36 17.06
N THR A 271 4.93 4.88 18.28
CA THR A 271 6.10 4.60 19.12
C THR A 271 5.71 3.82 20.35
N LEU A 272 6.56 2.89 20.74
CA LEU A 272 6.39 2.08 21.96
C LEU A 272 7.70 2.07 22.76
N PRO A 273 7.70 2.49 24.05
CA PRO A 273 8.87 2.38 24.90
C PRO A 273 9.30 0.93 25.08
N THR A 274 10.58 0.64 24.92
CA THR A 274 11.17 -0.67 25.16
C THR A 274 12.37 -0.56 26.10
N GLN A 275 12.93 -1.69 26.54
CA GLN A 275 14.09 -1.74 27.41
C GLN A 275 15.32 -1.05 26.82
N PHE A 276 15.49 -1.05 25.49
CA PHE A 276 16.68 -0.54 24.80
C PHE A 276 16.45 0.77 24.02
N GLY A 277 15.29 1.40 24.22
CA GLY A 277 14.87 2.63 23.54
C GLY A 277 13.44 2.52 23.04
N GLU A 278 12.98 3.51 22.26
CA GLU A 278 11.64 3.45 21.66
C GLU A 278 11.67 2.58 20.39
N SER A 279 10.80 1.58 20.31
CA SER A 279 10.47 0.93 19.03
C SER A 279 9.50 1.82 18.28
N LEU A 280 9.69 1.95 16.97
CA LEU A 280 8.87 2.81 16.14
C LEU A 280 8.44 2.04 14.89
N VAL A 281 7.15 2.16 14.54
CA VAL A 281 6.56 1.54 13.33
C VAL A 281 5.87 2.62 12.51
N LEU A 282 6.18 2.67 11.21
CA LEU A 282 5.46 3.49 10.25
C LEU A 282 4.65 2.59 9.35
N ARG A 283 3.34 2.77 9.30
CA ARG A 283 2.48 2.16 8.30
C ARG A 283 2.38 3.04 7.07
N VAL A 284 2.70 2.50 5.93
CA VAL A 284 2.68 3.20 4.64
C VAL A 284 1.28 3.10 4.04
N LEU A 285 0.64 4.24 3.81
CA LEU A 285 -0.64 4.37 3.13
C LEU A 285 -0.39 5.05 1.78
N ASP A 286 -0.09 4.24 0.77
CA ASP A 286 0.07 4.72 -0.61
C ASP A 286 -1.27 4.60 -1.34
N ARG A 287 -1.89 5.75 -1.61
CA ARG A 287 -3.21 5.83 -2.25
C ARG A 287 -3.15 5.53 -3.76
N SER A 288 -1.98 5.61 -4.38
CA SER A 288 -1.80 5.49 -5.83
C SER A 288 -1.75 4.04 -6.33
N ILE A 289 -1.50 3.07 -5.45
CA ILE A 289 -1.22 1.67 -5.83
C ILE A 289 -2.48 0.78 -5.78
N VAL A 290 -3.54 1.21 -5.09
CA VAL A 290 -4.68 0.33 -4.83
C VAL A 290 -5.62 0.31 -6.03
N ASN A 291 -5.56 -0.77 -6.79
CA ASN A 291 -6.59 -1.06 -7.77
C ASN A 291 -7.84 -1.61 -7.04
N LEU A 292 -8.91 -0.82 -7.02
CA LEU A 292 -10.21 -1.18 -6.43
C LEU A 292 -11.16 -1.80 -7.47
N ASP A 293 -10.64 -2.33 -8.56
CA ASP A 293 -11.44 -3.08 -9.52
C ASP A 293 -11.69 -4.50 -9.00
N LEU A 294 -12.96 -4.87 -8.91
CA LEU A 294 -13.39 -6.18 -8.40
C LEU A 294 -12.84 -7.34 -9.27
N GLU A 295 -12.70 -7.12 -10.58
CA GLU A 295 -12.13 -8.09 -11.52
C GLU A 295 -10.64 -8.31 -11.29
N ALA A 296 -9.91 -7.24 -10.95
CA ALA A 296 -8.47 -7.30 -10.70
C ALA A 296 -8.09 -8.06 -9.41
N LEU A 297 -9.04 -8.35 -8.52
CA LEU A 297 -8.77 -9.14 -7.30
C LEU A 297 -8.44 -10.61 -7.60
N GLY A 298 -8.66 -11.08 -8.83
CA GLY A 298 -8.31 -12.43 -9.26
C GLY A 298 -9.11 -13.54 -8.55
N MET A 299 -10.34 -13.24 -8.17
CA MET A 299 -11.26 -14.22 -7.59
C MET A 299 -11.66 -15.29 -8.61
N PRO A 300 -11.97 -16.54 -8.18
CA PRO A 300 -12.62 -17.51 -9.04
C PRO A 300 -13.96 -16.99 -9.58
N ASP A 301 -14.29 -17.31 -10.82
CA ASP A 301 -15.51 -16.84 -11.50
C ASP A 301 -16.80 -17.09 -10.72
N TYR A 302 -16.90 -18.25 -10.03
CA TYR A 302 -18.09 -18.58 -9.24
C TYR A 302 -18.27 -17.67 -8.01
N ILE A 303 -17.17 -17.13 -7.45
CA ILE A 303 -17.21 -16.14 -6.36
C ILE A 303 -17.53 -14.77 -6.93
N TYR A 304 -16.83 -14.38 -7.99
CA TYR A 304 -17.03 -13.10 -8.65
C TYR A 304 -18.50 -12.92 -9.08
N ASN A 305 -19.07 -13.90 -9.80
CA ASN A 305 -20.47 -13.85 -10.25
C ASN A 305 -21.46 -13.80 -9.08
N PHE A 306 -21.18 -14.53 -7.99
CA PHE A 306 -22.02 -14.49 -6.80
C PHE A 306 -21.93 -13.13 -6.08
N LEU A 307 -20.73 -12.52 -6.03
CA LEU A 307 -20.59 -11.18 -5.46
C LEU A 307 -21.37 -10.15 -6.27
N LEU A 308 -21.33 -10.20 -7.60
CA LEU A 308 -22.14 -9.33 -8.45
C LEU A 308 -23.64 -9.46 -8.13
N GLU A 309 -24.13 -10.68 -7.91
CA GLU A 309 -25.52 -10.92 -7.51
C GLU A 309 -25.83 -10.34 -6.12
N VAL A 310 -24.94 -10.54 -5.14
CA VAL A 310 -25.17 -10.10 -3.75
C VAL A 310 -25.14 -8.58 -3.62
N ILE A 311 -24.21 -7.89 -4.28
CA ILE A 311 -24.11 -6.43 -4.17
C ILE A 311 -25.30 -5.68 -4.77
N GLU A 312 -26.08 -6.32 -5.65
CA GLU A 312 -27.29 -5.76 -6.24
C GLU A 312 -28.56 -6.03 -5.40
N ARG A 313 -28.47 -6.89 -4.38
CA ARG A 313 -29.64 -7.18 -3.52
C ARG A 313 -30.13 -5.94 -2.80
N PRO A 314 -31.45 -5.81 -2.60
CA PRO A 314 -32.02 -4.65 -1.93
C PRO A 314 -31.66 -4.62 -0.44
N ASN A 315 -31.54 -5.76 0.21
CA ASN A 315 -31.25 -5.91 1.63
C ASN A 315 -30.48 -7.20 1.91
N GLY A 316 -29.96 -7.32 3.10
CA GLY A 316 -29.17 -8.47 3.54
C GLY A 316 -27.90 -8.04 4.25
N ILE A 317 -27.15 -9.01 4.75
CA ILE A 317 -25.81 -8.79 5.33
C ILE A 317 -24.80 -9.64 4.56
N PHE A 318 -23.75 -9.01 4.07
CA PHE A 318 -22.58 -9.68 3.50
C PHE A 318 -21.38 -9.46 4.42
N ILE A 319 -20.71 -10.55 4.79
CA ILE A 319 -19.55 -10.52 5.71
C ILE A 319 -18.30 -10.96 4.98
N ALA A 320 -17.25 -10.12 5.02
CA ALA A 320 -15.90 -10.53 4.67
C ALA A 320 -15.13 -10.89 5.95
N THR A 321 -14.55 -12.09 6.04
CA THR A 321 -13.84 -12.54 7.25
C THR A 321 -12.42 -12.98 6.96
N GLY A 322 -11.57 -12.86 7.98
CA GLY A 322 -10.15 -13.21 7.92
C GLY A 322 -9.30 -12.38 8.89
N PRO A 323 -8.02 -12.70 9.06
CA PRO A 323 -7.11 -11.91 9.88
C PRO A 323 -6.86 -10.51 9.31
N THR A 324 -6.17 -9.68 10.08
CA THR A 324 -5.66 -8.40 9.61
C THR A 324 -4.73 -8.61 8.41
N GLY A 325 -4.86 -7.76 7.39
CA GLY A 325 -4.06 -7.86 6.17
C GLY A 325 -4.50 -8.94 5.18
N SER A 326 -5.67 -9.58 5.36
CA SER A 326 -6.22 -10.55 4.39
C SER A 326 -6.92 -9.93 3.18
N GLY A 327 -6.99 -8.59 3.08
CA GLY A 327 -7.57 -7.87 1.95
C GLY A 327 -9.09 -7.63 2.05
N LYS A 328 -9.71 -7.81 3.22
CA LYS A 328 -11.16 -7.60 3.43
C LYS A 328 -11.64 -6.22 2.98
N THR A 329 -10.97 -5.18 3.46
CA THR A 329 -11.30 -3.78 3.12
C THR A 329 -11.22 -3.54 1.62
N THR A 330 -10.17 -4.02 0.96
CA THR A 330 -10.01 -3.91 -0.49
C THR A 330 -11.19 -4.57 -1.23
N THR A 331 -11.58 -5.78 -0.81
CA THR A 331 -12.72 -6.50 -1.39
C THR A 331 -14.03 -5.73 -1.21
N LEU A 332 -14.31 -5.23 0.02
CA LEU A 332 -15.53 -4.46 0.28
C LEU A 332 -15.52 -3.12 -0.47
N TYR A 333 -14.39 -2.42 -0.52
CA TYR A 333 -14.27 -1.18 -1.29
C TYR A 333 -14.48 -1.40 -2.78
N SER A 334 -13.96 -2.52 -3.34
CA SER A 334 -14.20 -2.89 -4.74
C SER A 334 -15.69 -3.18 -4.99
N CYS A 335 -16.37 -3.84 -4.04
CA CYS A 335 -17.82 -4.01 -4.10
C CYS A 335 -18.57 -2.68 -4.07
N LEU A 336 -18.22 -1.79 -3.12
CA LEU A 336 -18.85 -0.47 -3.00
C LEU A 336 -18.62 0.38 -4.25
N ARG A 337 -17.39 0.39 -4.80
CA ARG A 337 -17.08 1.12 -6.03
C ARG A 337 -17.91 0.62 -7.22
N LYS A 338 -18.13 -0.70 -7.32
CA LYS A 338 -18.92 -1.30 -8.40
C LYS A 338 -20.39 -0.86 -8.40
N ILE A 339 -20.97 -0.62 -7.21
CA ILE A 339 -22.39 -0.22 -7.04
C ILE A 339 -22.56 1.28 -6.76
N ASN A 340 -21.48 2.05 -6.82
CA ASN A 340 -21.52 3.48 -6.58
C ASN A 340 -22.04 4.21 -7.82
N THR A 341 -23.33 4.50 -7.83
CA THR A 341 -24.04 5.21 -8.89
C THR A 341 -24.65 6.50 -8.33
N ILE A 342 -24.97 7.45 -9.20
CA ILE A 342 -25.48 8.77 -8.79
C ILE A 342 -26.82 8.70 -8.06
N ASP A 343 -27.60 7.65 -8.26
CA ASP A 343 -28.91 7.38 -7.69
C ASP A 343 -28.88 6.51 -6.42
N SER A 344 -27.68 6.14 -5.94
CA SER A 344 -27.51 5.27 -4.78
C SER A 344 -26.66 5.95 -3.71
N LYS A 345 -27.19 6.04 -2.49
CA LYS A 345 -26.48 6.62 -1.34
C LYS A 345 -25.73 5.54 -0.56
N LEU A 346 -24.41 5.57 -0.65
CA LEU A 346 -23.50 4.69 0.06
C LEU A 346 -22.87 5.42 1.25
N ILE A 347 -22.88 4.78 2.42
CA ILE A 347 -22.31 5.35 3.64
C ILE A 347 -21.50 4.32 4.41
N THR A 348 -20.34 4.71 4.93
CA THR A 348 -19.45 3.81 5.67
C THR A 348 -19.08 4.33 7.05
N ALA A 349 -18.91 3.42 8.03
CA ALA A 349 -18.31 3.69 9.32
C ALA A 349 -17.02 2.89 9.46
N GLU A 350 -15.89 3.53 9.72
CA GLU A 350 -14.58 2.90 9.62
C GLU A 350 -13.62 3.34 10.72
N GLU A 351 -12.69 2.46 11.12
CA GLU A 351 -11.68 2.73 12.14
C GLU A 351 -10.28 2.27 11.68
N PRO A 352 -9.58 3.15 11.01
CA PRO A 352 -9.99 4.40 10.35
C PRO A 352 -10.41 4.19 8.88
N VAL A 353 -10.79 5.25 8.19
CA VAL A 353 -10.90 5.27 6.72
C VAL A 353 -9.53 5.04 6.11
N GLU A 354 -9.40 4.01 5.27
CA GLU A 354 -8.12 3.65 4.65
C GLU A 354 -7.86 4.46 3.38
N TYR A 355 -8.87 4.60 2.51
CA TYR A 355 -8.81 5.37 1.27
C TYR A 355 -10.08 6.18 1.09
N ASP A 356 -9.96 7.38 0.53
CA ASP A 356 -11.12 8.20 0.18
C ASP A 356 -11.77 7.61 -1.10
N LEU A 357 -13.05 7.31 -1.03
CA LEU A 357 -13.85 6.81 -2.15
C LEU A 357 -14.78 7.92 -2.63
N GLU A 358 -14.56 8.38 -3.86
CA GLU A 358 -15.41 9.42 -4.44
C GLU A 358 -16.88 8.98 -4.50
N GLY A 359 -17.81 9.86 -4.14
CA GLY A 359 -19.24 9.58 -4.13
C GLY A 359 -19.75 8.77 -2.92
N ILE A 360 -18.89 8.37 -1.98
CA ILE A 360 -19.26 7.61 -0.79
C ILE A 360 -19.05 8.46 0.47
N VAL A 361 -20.03 8.47 1.35
CA VAL A 361 -19.94 9.19 2.63
C VAL A 361 -19.23 8.30 3.66
N GLN A 362 -17.95 8.59 3.92
CA GLN A 362 -17.11 7.79 4.85
C GLN A 362 -16.98 8.50 6.20
N VAL A 363 -17.41 7.84 7.27
CA VAL A 363 -17.41 8.39 8.64
C VAL A 363 -16.35 7.69 9.47
N PRO A 364 -15.28 8.40 9.89
CA PRO A 364 -14.28 7.82 10.76
C PRO A 364 -14.79 7.69 12.19
N VAL A 365 -14.59 6.53 12.81
CA VAL A 365 -14.78 6.31 14.24
C VAL A 365 -13.76 7.15 15.02
N ASN A 366 -14.19 7.74 16.13
CA ASN A 366 -13.32 8.48 17.04
C ASN A 366 -13.81 8.29 18.49
N GLU A 367 -13.26 7.27 19.14
CA GLU A 367 -13.63 6.93 20.53
C GLU A 367 -13.29 8.03 21.52
N GLY A 368 -12.27 8.86 21.24
CA GLY A 368 -11.86 9.98 22.10
C GLY A 368 -12.94 11.03 22.32
N ILE A 369 -13.87 11.18 21.37
CA ILE A 369 -15.04 12.06 21.48
C ILE A 369 -16.36 11.30 21.61
N GLY A 370 -16.29 9.98 21.84
CA GLY A 370 -17.45 9.10 21.98
C GLY A 370 -18.19 8.82 20.65
N LEU A 371 -17.54 9.00 19.51
CA LEU A 371 -18.08 8.67 18.18
C LEU A 371 -17.74 7.20 17.85
N THR A 372 -18.47 6.28 18.45
CA THR A 372 -18.33 4.82 18.31
C THR A 372 -19.12 4.27 17.12
N PHE A 373 -18.82 3.03 16.67
CA PHE A 373 -19.60 2.35 15.63
C PHE A 373 -21.10 2.36 15.93
N GLY A 374 -21.52 1.93 17.11
CA GLY A 374 -22.94 1.89 17.49
C GLY A 374 -23.61 3.27 17.43
N ARG A 375 -22.91 4.33 17.84
CA ARG A 375 -23.43 5.70 17.76
C ARG A 375 -23.57 6.17 16.33
N ILE A 376 -22.59 5.93 15.47
CA ILE A 376 -22.60 6.28 14.04
C ILE A 376 -23.76 5.57 13.35
N LEU A 377 -23.86 4.26 13.50
CA LEU A 377 -24.87 3.43 12.83
C LEU A 377 -26.30 3.80 13.17
N ARG A 378 -26.60 4.17 14.44
CA ARG A 378 -27.93 4.68 14.81
C ARG A 378 -28.30 5.96 14.06
N HIS A 379 -27.31 6.76 13.67
CA HIS A 379 -27.51 7.96 12.87
C HIS A 379 -27.61 7.67 11.38
N PHE A 380 -26.96 6.61 10.89
CA PHE A 380 -27.03 6.16 9.49
C PHE A 380 -28.46 5.90 9.06
N LEU A 381 -29.25 5.19 9.88
CA LEU A 381 -30.66 4.89 9.61
C LEU A 381 -31.56 6.14 9.44
N ARG A 382 -31.05 7.32 9.77
CA ARG A 382 -31.73 8.62 9.56
C ARG A 382 -31.10 9.45 8.44
N GLN A 383 -30.11 8.90 7.75
CA GLN A 383 -29.41 9.54 6.64
C GLN A 383 -29.89 9.03 5.27
N ASP A 384 -30.94 8.22 5.24
CA ASP A 384 -31.52 7.64 4.03
C ASP A 384 -30.47 6.93 3.14
N PRO A 385 -29.74 5.93 3.67
CA PRO A 385 -28.76 5.18 2.89
C PRO A 385 -29.40 4.04 2.13
N ASP A 386 -28.90 3.69 0.94
CA ASP A 386 -29.24 2.46 0.24
C ASP A 386 -28.31 1.32 0.66
N ARG A 387 -27.04 1.65 0.88
CA ARG A 387 -25.99 0.67 1.23
C ARG A 387 -25.18 1.17 2.40
N ILE A 388 -24.89 0.28 3.33
CA ILE A 388 -24.13 0.59 4.55
C ILE A 388 -22.90 -0.33 4.62
N MET A 389 -21.72 0.23 4.84
CA MET A 389 -20.54 -0.56 5.21
C MET A 389 -20.11 -0.25 6.63
N ILE A 390 -19.88 -1.30 7.40
CA ILE A 390 -19.33 -1.27 8.76
C ILE A 390 -17.93 -1.86 8.67
N GLY A 391 -16.91 -1.05 8.92
CA GLY A 391 -15.51 -1.48 8.81
C GLY A 391 -15.24 -2.79 9.53
N GLU A 392 -15.77 -2.94 10.75
CA GLU A 392 -15.77 -4.22 11.47
C GLU A 392 -16.89 -4.29 12.51
N THR A 393 -17.34 -5.51 12.79
CA THR A 393 -18.30 -5.82 13.88
C THR A 393 -17.54 -6.49 15.02
N ARG A 394 -17.37 -5.77 16.15
CA ARG A 394 -16.63 -6.24 17.34
C ARG A 394 -17.53 -6.65 18.49
N ASP A 395 -18.72 -6.09 18.59
CA ASP A 395 -19.63 -6.19 19.73
C ASP A 395 -21.08 -6.43 19.32
N LEU A 396 -21.89 -6.80 20.32
CA LEU A 396 -23.31 -7.09 20.14
C LEU A 396 -24.11 -5.87 19.65
N GLU A 397 -23.80 -4.67 20.14
CA GLU A 397 -24.51 -3.45 19.77
C GLU A 397 -24.39 -3.20 18.26
N THR A 398 -23.16 -3.26 17.74
CA THR A 398 -22.87 -3.09 16.31
C THR A 398 -23.56 -4.18 15.48
N ALA A 399 -23.50 -5.45 15.93
CA ALA A 399 -24.14 -6.57 15.25
C ALA A 399 -25.69 -6.39 15.20
N GLN A 400 -26.31 -6.00 16.30
CA GLN A 400 -27.76 -5.76 16.36
C GLN A 400 -28.21 -4.65 15.43
N ILE A 401 -27.46 -3.53 15.36
CA ILE A 401 -27.81 -2.41 14.48
C ILE A 401 -27.63 -2.82 13.00
N ALA A 402 -26.60 -3.59 12.65
CA ALA A 402 -26.40 -4.15 11.33
C ALA A 402 -27.59 -5.03 10.91
N ILE A 403 -28.03 -5.90 11.81
CA ILE A 403 -29.21 -6.77 11.61
C ILE A 403 -30.48 -5.93 11.43
N GLN A 404 -30.71 -4.92 12.30
CA GLN A 404 -31.85 -4.02 12.15
C GLN A 404 -31.85 -3.27 10.82
N ALA A 405 -30.70 -2.76 10.40
CA ALA A 405 -30.55 -2.11 9.10
C ALA A 405 -30.96 -3.05 7.94
N SER A 406 -30.50 -4.30 7.97
CA SER A 406 -30.88 -5.30 6.98
C SER A 406 -32.37 -5.60 6.98
N LEU A 407 -33.00 -5.76 8.15
CA LEU A 407 -34.43 -5.99 8.29
C LEU A 407 -35.30 -4.80 7.82
N THR A 408 -34.75 -3.61 7.86
CA THR A 408 -35.43 -2.37 7.40
C THR A 408 -35.16 -2.06 5.93
N GLY A 409 -34.54 -2.95 5.16
CA GLY A 409 -34.43 -2.83 3.72
C GLY A 409 -33.07 -2.37 3.19
N HIS A 410 -32.02 -2.39 4.03
CA HIS A 410 -30.68 -1.96 3.63
C HIS A 410 -29.75 -3.16 3.38
N LEU A 411 -28.89 -3.07 2.40
CA LEU A 411 -27.78 -4.00 2.24
C LEU A 411 -26.59 -3.54 3.09
N VAL A 412 -26.14 -4.42 3.97
CA VAL A 412 -25.05 -4.13 4.92
C VAL A 412 -23.83 -4.97 4.60
N PHE A 413 -22.68 -4.30 4.43
CA PHE A 413 -21.37 -4.95 4.33
C PHE A 413 -20.64 -4.80 5.65
N THR A 414 -20.01 -5.87 6.13
CA THR A 414 -19.18 -5.77 7.35
C THR A 414 -18.02 -6.74 7.32
N THR A 415 -17.08 -6.58 8.27
CA THR A 415 -16.00 -7.54 8.45
C THR A 415 -16.03 -8.18 9.83
N LEU A 416 -15.50 -9.39 9.90
CA LEU A 416 -15.20 -10.12 11.13
C LEU A 416 -13.77 -10.64 11.11
N HIS A 417 -13.24 -10.99 12.29
CA HIS A 417 -11.95 -11.63 12.45
C HIS A 417 -12.13 -13.09 12.86
N THR A 418 -12.46 -13.97 11.90
CA THR A 418 -12.52 -15.42 12.11
C THR A 418 -11.59 -16.15 11.14
N ASN A 419 -11.24 -17.39 11.46
CA ASN A 419 -10.29 -18.16 10.67
C ASN A 419 -10.89 -18.69 9.36
N ASP A 420 -12.18 -18.95 9.34
CA ASP A 420 -12.92 -19.44 8.18
C ASP A 420 -14.33 -18.82 8.12
N ALA A 421 -15.03 -19.04 7.02
CA ALA A 421 -16.35 -18.46 6.80
C ALA A 421 -17.43 -19.01 7.77
N PRO A 422 -17.50 -20.33 8.08
CA PRO A 422 -18.46 -20.84 9.05
C PRO A 422 -18.26 -20.27 10.47
N GLY A 423 -17.01 -20.00 10.85
CA GLY A 423 -16.68 -19.40 12.15
C GLY A 423 -17.29 -18.01 12.37
N ALA A 424 -17.59 -17.27 11.30
CA ALA A 424 -18.26 -15.97 11.41
C ALA A 424 -19.66 -16.08 12.00
N ILE A 425 -20.41 -17.14 11.65
CA ILE A 425 -21.74 -17.40 12.20
C ILE A 425 -21.65 -17.65 13.70
N THR A 426 -20.77 -18.56 14.11
CA THR A 426 -20.57 -18.87 15.54
C THR A 426 -20.13 -17.62 16.30
N ARG A 427 -19.25 -16.80 15.70
CA ARG A 427 -18.80 -15.55 16.32
C ARG A 427 -19.95 -14.56 16.57
N LEU A 428 -20.90 -14.42 15.64
CA LEU A 428 -22.09 -13.59 15.86
C LEU A 428 -22.99 -14.14 16.98
N ILE A 429 -23.18 -15.46 17.04
CA ILE A 429 -23.92 -16.12 18.12
C ILE A 429 -23.22 -15.91 19.46
N ASP A 430 -21.90 -16.05 19.53
CA ASP A 430 -21.10 -15.84 20.73
C ASP A 430 -21.12 -14.39 21.23
N MET A 431 -21.25 -13.43 20.34
CA MET A 431 -21.48 -12.03 20.69
C MET A 431 -22.85 -11.80 21.31
N GLY A 432 -23.78 -12.75 21.19
CA GLY A 432 -25.15 -12.67 21.71
C GLY A 432 -26.22 -12.32 20.68
N ALA A 433 -25.87 -12.34 19.38
CA ALA A 433 -26.88 -12.14 18.33
C ALA A 433 -27.82 -13.36 18.26
N GLU A 434 -29.11 -13.12 18.11
CA GLU A 434 -30.11 -14.18 18.08
C GLU A 434 -30.05 -14.98 16.75
N PRO A 435 -29.97 -16.34 16.79
CA PRO A 435 -29.80 -17.16 15.60
C PRO A 435 -30.85 -16.92 14.53
N PHE A 436 -32.11 -16.75 14.89
CA PHE A 436 -33.20 -16.51 13.94
C PHE A 436 -33.04 -15.17 13.19
N LEU A 437 -32.43 -14.18 13.81
CA LEU A 437 -32.12 -12.90 13.17
C LEU A 437 -30.94 -13.06 12.22
N ILE A 438 -29.89 -13.76 12.61
CA ILE A 438 -28.74 -14.08 11.76
C ILE A 438 -29.22 -14.86 10.53
N SER A 439 -29.98 -15.93 10.74
CA SER A 439 -30.45 -16.79 9.64
C SER A 439 -31.37 -16.07 8.64
N SER A 440 -32.10 -15.05 9.09
CA SER A 440 -33.00 -14.26 8.24
C SER A 440 -32.35 -13.11 7.48
N THR A 441 -31.19 -12.62 7.95
CA THR A 441 -30.54 -11.42 7.41
C THR A 441 -29.21 -11.69 6.71
N LEU A 442 -28.49 -12.74 7.13
CA LEU A 442 -27.20 -13.09 6.56
C LEU A 442 -27.38 -13.75 5.19
N GLU A 443 -26.71 -13.22 4.16
CA GLU A 443 -26.75 -13.72 2.80
C GLU A 443 -25.56 -14.61 2.46
N ALA A 444 -24.35 -14.15 2.84
CA ALA A 444 -23.14 -14.93 2.65
C ALA A 444 -22.00 -14.45 3.56
N VAL A 445 -21.02 -15.34 3.72
CA VAL A 445 -19.74 -15.03 4.36
C VAL A 445 -18.61 -15.40 3.40
N LEU A 446 -17.71 -14.46 3.15
CA LEU A 446 -16.51 -14.66 2.35
C LEU A 446 -15.28 -14.71 3.26
N GLY A 447 -14.73 -15.90 3.46
CA GLY A 447 -13.44 -16.10 4.11
C GLY A 447 -12.31 -15.78 3.12
N GLN A 448 -11.30 -15.04 3.57
CA GLN A 448 -10.23 -14.55 2.68
C GLN A 448 -8.85 -14.60 3.33
N ARG A 449 -7.83 -14.98 2.55
CA ARG A 449 -6.41 -14.88 2.86
C ARG A 449 -5.66 -14.30 1.68
N LEU A 450 -4.52 -13.65 1.96
CA LEU A 450 -3.55 -13.26 0.94
C LEU A 450 -2.32 -14.15 1.03
N LEU A 451 -1.93 -14.75 -0.08
CA LEU A 451 -0.71 -15.53 -0.24
C LEU A 451 0.28 -14.71 -1.08
N ARG A 452 1.57 -14.89 -0.85
CA ARG A 452 2.60 -14.30 -1.72
C ARG A 452 2.58 -15.00 -3.07
N SER A 453 2.66 -14.22 -4.14
CA SER A 453 2.77 -14.72 -5.51
C SER A 453 4.21 -15.04 -5.85
N ILE A 454 4.45 -16.14 -6.56
CA ILE A 454 5.77 -16.49 -7.09
C ILE A 454 6.22 -15.39 -8.06
N CYS A 455 7.46 -14.95 -7.94
CA CYS A 455 8.02 -13.95 -8.84
C CYS A 455 8.10 -14.49 -10.28
N ALA A 456 7.43 -13.80 -11.21
CA ALA A 456 7.38 -14.24 -12.62
C ALA A 456 8.78 -14.28 -13.29
N HIS A 457 9.72 -13.42 -12.85
CA HIS A 457 11.07 -13.37 -13.42
C HIS A 457 11.97 -14.55 -13.01
N CYS A 458 11.71 -15.19 -11.88
CA CYS A 458 12.55 -16.29 -11.39
C CYS A 458 11.77 -17.57 -11.07
N CYS A 459 10.53 -17.68 -11.54
CA CYS A 459 9.68 -18.87 -11.41
C CYS A 459 10.36 -20.09 -12.05
N ALA A 460 10.41 -21.19 -11.33
CA ALA A 460 10.97 -22.46 -11.81
C ALA A 460 10.15 -23.65 -11.32
N PRO A 461 10.01 -24.70 -12.14
CA PRO A 461 9.33 -25.91 -11.72
C PRO A 461 10.19 -26.71 -10.74
N TYR A 462 9.52 -27.39 -9.81
CA TYR A 462 10.17 -28.35 -8.91
C TYR A 462 9.26 -29.56 -8.61
N ARG A 463 9.85 -30.60 -8.02
CA ARG A 463 9.09 -31.76 -7.56
C ARG A 463 9.08 -31.77 -6.03
N PRO A 464 7.90 -31.63 -5.40
CA PRO A 464 7.77 -31.68 -3.95
C PRO A 464 8.11 -33.08 -3.43
N ASN A 465 8.57 -33.15 -2.18
CA ASN A 465 8.77 -34.42 -1.47
C ASN A 465 7.41 -34.99 -1.00
N ASP A 466 7.42 -36.28 -0.63
CA ASP A 466 6.20 -36.99 -0.20
C ASP A 466 5.61 -36.42 1.09
N THR A 467 6.43 -35.85 1.96
CA THR A 467 5.98 -35.22 3.22
C THR A 467 5.11 -34.01 2.94
N LEU A 468 5.56 -33.08 2.06
CA LEU A 468 4.78 -31.90 1.68
C LEU A 468 3.47 -32.28 0.96
N LEU A 469 3.50 -33.32 0.14
CA LEU A 469 2.29 -33.81 -0.53
C LEU A 469 1.30 -34.40 0.48
N ALA A 470 1.78 -35.17 1.46
CA ALA A 470 0.94 -35.73 2.51
C ALA A 470 0.30 -34.63 3.39
N GLU A 471 1.03 -33.56 3.71
CA GLU A 471 0.50 -32.39 4.44
C GLU A 471 -0.59 -31.66 3.65
N LEU A 472 -0.50 -31.67 2.32
CA LEU A 472 -1.56 -31.16 1.45
C LEU A 472 -2.75 -32.12 1.31
N GLY A 473 -2.62 -33.37 1.78
CA GLY A 473 -3.62 -34.42 1.61
C GLY A 473 -3.70 -34.97 0.18
N ILE A 474 -2.61 -34.90 -0.59
CA ILE A 474 -2.54 -35.31 -1.98
C ILE A 474 -1.59 -36.50 -2.12
N SER A 475 -2.03 -37.57 -2.80
CA SER A 475 -1.13 -38.67 -3.14
C SER A 475 -0.41 -38.41 -4.47
N ARG A 476 0.76 -39.01 -4.68
CA ARG A 476 1.45 -38.93 -5.98
C ARG A 476 0.62 -39.45 -7.15
N HIS A 477 -0.28 -40.38 -6.88
CA HIS A 477 -1.15 -40.95 -7.89
C HIS A 477 -2.20 -39.92 -8.37
N ASP A 478 -2.61 -39.00 -7.49
CA ASP A 478 -3.63 -37.97 -7.79
C ASP A 478 -3.04 -36.75 -8.50
N LEU A 479 -1.71 -36.64 -8.56
CA LEU A 479 -1.04 -35.48 -9.18
C LEU A 479 -1.19 -35.45 -10.71
N GLY A 480 -1.19 -36.61 -11.38
CA GLY A 480 -1.16 -36.66 -12.84
C GLY A 480 0.02 -35.87 -13.42
N GLU A 481 -0.26 -34.98 -14.38
CA GLU A 481 0.73 -34.11 -15.03
C GLU A 481 0.90 -32.73 -14.34
N LYS A 482 0.33 -32.53 -13.15
CA LYS A 482 0.38 -31.26 -12.45
C LYS A 482 1.81 -30.91 -12.02
N GLN A 483 2.21 -29.67 -12.29
CA GLN A 483 3.54 -29.15 -11.94
C GLN A 483 3.45 -28.22 -10.74
N PHE A 484 4.53 -28.15 -9.99
CA PHE A 484 4.70 -27.21 -8.89
C PHE A 484 5.83 -26.25 -9.21
N PHE A 485 5.71 -25.04 -8.71
CA PHE A 485 6.63 -23.96 -9.00
C PHE A 485 7.13 -23.29 -7.70
N TYR A 486 8.32 -22.69 -7.79
CA TYR A 486 8.91 -21.86 -6.74
C TYR A 486 9.71 -20.71 -7.36
N GLY A 487 9.98 -19.68 -6.60
CA GLY A 487 10.85 -18.58 -7.01
C GLY A 487 12.29 -18.82 -6.58
N LYS A 488 13.23 -18.83 -7.53
CA LYS A 488 14.67 -19.01 -7.25
C LYS A 488 15.30 -17.83 -6.50
N GLY A 489 14.68 -16.66 -6.55
CA GLY A 489 15.25 -15.39 -6.17
C GLY A 489 15.92 -14.69 -7.37
N CYS A 490 15.74 -13.37 -7.46
CA CYS A 490 16.37 -12.48 -8.44
C CYS A 490 16.27 -11.04 -7.94
N ASP A 491 16.95 -10.11 -8.62
CA ASP A 491 16.93 -8.69 -8.25
C ASP A 491 15.52 -8.10 -8.26
N ALA A 492 14.64 -8.51 -9.20
CA ALA A 492 13.27 -8.03 -9.29
C ALA A 492 12.39 -8.38 -8.07
N CYS A 493 12.78 -9.36 -7.27
CA CYS A 493 12.08 -9.76 -6.04
C CYS A 493 12.99 -9.66 -4.79
N ASN A 494 14.08 -8.91 -4.85
CA ASN A 494 15.06 -8.77 -3.77
C ASN A 494 15.50 -10.15 -3.22
N ASN A 495 15.76 -11.11 -4.12
CA ASN A 495 16.16 -12.50 -3.85
C ASN A 495 15.17 -13.33 -3.00
N THR A 496 13.95 -12.85 -2.79
CA THR A 496 12.93 -13.53 -1.97
C THR A 496 12.22 -14.67 -2.69
N GLY A 497 12.22 -14.68 -4.02
CA GLY A 497 11.44 -15.61 -4.84
C GLY A 497 9.96 -15.23 -4.98
N TYR A 498 9.48 -14.19 -4.27
CA TYR A 498 8.08 -13.76 -4.28
C TYR A 498 7.96 -12.29 -4.68
N LYS A 499 6.89 -11.94 -5.40
CA LYS A 499 6.54 -10.57 -5.75
C LYS A 499 5.04 -10.42 -5.94
N GLY A 500 4.43 -9.58 -5.09
CA GLY A 500 2.99 -9.37 -5.07
C GLY A 500 2.24 -10.43 -4.26
N ARG A 501 0.92 -10.28 -4.20
CA ARG A 501 0.03 -11.13 -3.41
C ARG A 501 -1.18 -11.54 -4.23
N LYS A 502 -1.73 -12.71 -3.95
CA LYS A 502 -2.97 -13.23 -4.53
C LYS A 502 -3.93 -13.66 -3.44
N GLY A 503 -5.23 -13.38 -3.63
CA GLY A 503 -6.29 -13.81 -2.74
C GLY A 503 -6.61 -15.30 -2.93
N ILE A 504 -6.87 -15.99 -1.82
CA ILE A 504 -7.60 -17.25 -1.78
C ILE A 504 -8.87 -17.06 -0.96
N TYR A 505 -9.92 -17.77 -1.36
CA TYR A 505 -11.27 -17.46 -0.93
C TYR A 505 -12.05 -18.71 -0.52
N GLU A 506 -12.95 -18.55 0.45
CA GLU A 506 -13.93 -19.53 0.89
C GLU A 506 -15.29 -18.86 1.00
N LEU A 507 -16.22 -19.21 0.11
CA LEU A 507 -17.55 -18.59 0.08
C LEU A 507 -18.60 -19.51 0.71
N LEU A 508 -19.12 -19.12 1.86
CA LEU A 508 -20.26 -19.73 2.50
C LEU A 508 -21.57 -19.01 2.10
N LYS A 509 -22.39 -19.66 1.29
CA LYS A 509 -23.74 -19.18 0.95
C LYS A 509 -24.72 -19.61 2.02
N ILE A 510 -25.59 -18.71 2.48
CA ILE A 510 -26.58 -19.01 3.51
C ILE A 510 -27.84 -19.57 2.85
N THR A 511 -27.81 -20.87 2.61
CA THR A 511 -28.93 -21.66 2.06
C THR A 511 -29.86 -22.15 3.17
N ASP A 512 -31.05 -22.65 2.84
CA ASP A 512 -32.02 -23.11 3.85
C ASP A 512 -31.47 -24.18 4.79
N PRO A 513 -30.71 -25.22 4.33
CA PRO A 513 -30.08 -26.15 5.28
C PRO A 513 -29.05 -25.51 6.22
N ILE A 514 -28.37 -24.43 5.78
CA ILE A 514 -27.46 -23.67 6.67
C ILE A 514 -28.27 -22.82 7.65
N ARG A 515 -29.38 -22.21 7.21
CA ARG A 515 -30.31 -21.46 8.09
C ARG A 515 -30.85 -22.32 9.23
N GLU A 516 -31.22 -23.57 8.93
CA GLU A 516 -31.66 -24.54 9.95
C GLU A 516 -30.58 -24.80 11.00
N LEU A 517 -29.35 -25.07 10.57
CA LEU A 517 -28.20 -25.28 11.48
C LEU A 517 -27.87 -24.03 12.32
N ILE A 518 -28.02 -22.83 11.75
CA ILE A 518 -27.85 -21.56 12.51
C ILE A 518 -28.89 -21.49 13.61
N ASN A 519 -30.18 -21.76 13.30
CA ASN A 519 -31.27 -21.72 14.27
C ASN A 519 -31.13 -22.76 15.38
N GLU A 520 -30.54 -23.92 15.07
CA GLU A 520 -30.21 -24.98 16.04
C GLU A 520 -28.95 -24.67 16.85
N ARG A 521 -28.26 -23.57 16.59
CA ARG A 521 -26.96 -23.22 17.20
C ARG A 521 -25.92 -24.33 17.00
N ALA A 522 -25.89 -24.93 15.81
CA ALA A 522 -24.97 -26.02 15.51
C ALA A 522 -23.50 -25.58 15.60
N PRO A 523 -22.59 -26.46 16.04
CA PRO A 523 -21.16 -26.18 16.08
C PRO A 523 -20.59 -25.80 14.71
N THR A 524 -19.55 -24.96 14.70
CA THR A 524 -18.86 -24.51 13.47
C THR A 524 -18.48 -25.69 12.55
N VAL A 525 -18.00 -26.80 13.13
CA VAL A 525 -17.60 -28.00 12.36
C VAL A 525 -18.78 -28.59 11.59
N THR A 526 -19.96 -28.65 12.21
CA THR A 526 -21.18 -29.18 11.58
C THR A 526 -21.62 -28.27 10.43
N ILE A 527 -21.62 -26.96 10.64
CA ILE A 527 -21.95 -25.97 9.59
C ILE A 527 -20.95 -26.09 8.45
N LYS A 528 -19.65 -26.19 8.75
CA LYS A 528 -18.59 -26.35 7.74
C LYS A 528 -18.75 -27.61 6.91
N GLN A 529 -19.01 -28.75 7.56
CA GLN A 529 -19.21 -30.01 6.86
C GLN A 529 -20.43 -29.94 5.95
N LYS A 530 -21.54 -29.37 6.41
CA LYS A 530 -22.74 -29.19 5.61
C LYS A 530 -22.51 -28.25 4.43
N ALA A 531 -21.78 -27.16 4.66
CA ALA A 531 -21.42 -26.23 3.60
C ALA A 531 -20.57 -26.90 2.49
N ILE A 532 -19.60 -27.74 2.87
CA ILE A 532 -18.78 -28.52 1.94
C ILE A 532 -19.67 -29.51 1.15
N GLU A 533 -20.59 -30.20 1.80
CA GLU A 533 -21.57 -31.08 1.13
C GLU A 533 -22.41 -30.32 0.11
N LEU A 534 -22.72 -29.05 0.36
CA LEU A 534 -23.44 -28.15 -0.53
C LEU A 534 -22.55 -27.47 -1.59
N GLY A 535 -21.28 -27.84 -1.66
CA GLY A 535 -20.34 -27.38 -2.68
C GLY A 535 -19.48 -26.19 -2.31
N MET A 536 -19.38 -25.84 -1.02
CA MET A 536 -18.42 -24.82 -0.57
C MET A 536 -16.99 -25.33 -0.79
N ILE A 537 -16.18 -24.52 -1.45
CA ILE A 537 -14.74 -24.75 -1.61
C ILE A 537 -14.03 -24.08 -0.44
N THR A 538 -13.22 -24.85 0.30
CA THR A 538 -12.47 -24.34 1.46
C THR A 538 -11.26 -23.52 1.03
N LEU A 539 -10.72 -22.67 1.94
CA LEU A 539 -9.47 -21.92 1.71
C LEU A 539 -8.33 -22.84 1.27
N ARG A 540 -8.21 -24.06 1.85
CA ARG A 540 -7.20 -25.05 1.47
C ARG A 540 -7.40 -25.52 0.02
N GLN A 541 -8.61 -25.80 -0.38
CA GLN A 541 -8.92 -26.24 -1.75
C GLN A 541 -8.68 -25.14 -2.79
N ASP A 542 -9.04 -23.89 -2.48
CA ASP A 542 -8.74 -22.75 -3.36
C ASP A 542 -7.23 -22.45 -3.41
N GLY A 543 -6.52 -22.64 -2.28
CA GLY A 543 -5.07 -22.62 -2.23
C GLY A 543 -4.42 -23.65 -3.15
N LEU A 544 -4.95 -24.87 -3.19
CA LEU A 544 -4.50 -25.92 -4.13
C LEU A 544 -4.69 -25.50 -5.59
N ARG A 545 -5.82 -24.87 -5.92
CA ARG A 545 -6.04 -24.30 -7.25
C ARG A 545 -4.94 -23.31 -7.62
N SER A 546 -4.58 -22.42 -6.69
CA SER A 546 -3.53 -21.42 -6.91
C SER A 546 -2.14 -22.04 -7.03
N ILE A 547 -1.82 -23.12 -6.29
CA ILE A 547 -0.57 -23.88 -6.44
C ILE A 547 -0.47 -24.47 -7.85
N PHE A 548 -1.53 -25.11 -8.33
CA PHE A 548 -1.54 -25.76 -9.65
C PHE A 548 -1.55 -24.75 -10.81
N ALA A 549 -2.04 -23.54 -10.58
CA ALA A 549 -1.92 -22.43 -11.52
C ALA A 549 -0.50 -21.84 -11.58
N GLY A 550 0.38 -22.20 -10.63
CA GLY A 550 1.74 -21.66 -10.54
C GLY A 550 1.80 -20.27 -9.87
N ASP A 551 0.71 -19.85 -9.22
CA ASP A 551 0.62 -18.52 -8.60
C ASP A 551 1.38 -18.43 -7.28
N THR A 552 1.42 -19.53 -6.50
CA THR A 552 1.99 -19.57 -5.14
C THR A 552 2.63 -20.91 -4.84
N THR A 553 3.29 -21.03 -3.70
CA THR A 553 3.98 -22.25 -3.28
C THR A 553 3.15 -23.08 -2.30
N ILE A 554 3.56 -24.34 -2.09
CA ILE A 554 2.95 -25.24 -1.11
C ILE A 554 3.06 -24.65 0.30
N GLU A 555 4.24 -24.14 0.65
CA GLU A 555 4.55 -23.60 1.97
C GLU A 555 3.66 -22.40 2.33
N GLU A 556 3.37 -21.54 1.35
CA GLU A 556 2.45 -20.40 1.55
C GLU A 556 1.02 -20.89 1.85
N VAL A 557 0.52 -21.87 1.10
CA VAL A 557 -0.82 -22.40 1.35
C VAL A 557 -0.90 -23.10 2.70
N LEU A 558 0.08 -23.95 3.05
CA LEU A 558 0.13 -24.64 4.33
C LEU A 558 0.18 -23.67 5.53
N ARG A 559 0.91 -22.56 5.37
CA ARG A 559 1.06 -21.55 6.42
C ARG A 559 -0.24 -20.83 6.77
N TYR A 560 -1.12 -20.64 5.79
CA TYR A 560 -2.29 -19.76 5.95
C TYR A 560 -3.63 -20.49 5.92
N THR A 561 -3.65 -21.80 5.67
CA THR A 561 -4.85 -22.67 5.63
C THR A 561 -4.66 -23.92 6.48
#